data_f325c4f9715c0b1f305e3f53ac60f35e
#
_entry.id   f325c4f9715c0b1f305e3f53ac60f35e
#
_cell.length_a   1.000
_cell.length_b   1.000
_cell.length_c   1.000
_cell.angle_alpha   90.00
_cell.angle_beta   90.00
_cell.angle_gamma   90.00
#
_symmetry.space_group_name_H-M   'P 1'
#
loop_
_entity.id
_entity.type
_entity.pdbx_description
1 polymer ?
#
loop_
_entity_poly.entity_id
_entity_poly.type
_entity_poly.pdbx_seq_one_letter_code
_entity_poly.pdbx_strand_id
1 'polypeptide(L)'
;MYLMTCTRPDLAYPLSLLARYVAPGRHRKVHWDAAKKVLRYLCSTSGMGLVLGGRARVVLTGHADASWVDDLATQRSSQGYTFSIGSGSVSWRSIRSSSVLGSNCEAEIYAGAMAAQELRWLTYLLTDLGEAPRSPPVLYVENKAMQALCQEHRLEHRTKHIALRYFLARELQQRGQLRLAYVASQANTADVFTKALQPCDHQRFCTVLGLVPTVPHLLTS
;
A
#
# COMPACT_ATOMS: atom_id res chain seq x y z
N MET A 1 5.75 -6.94 -14.60
CA MET A 1 5.11 -5.65 -14.24
C MET A 1 3.59 -5.73 -14.36
N TYR A 2 2.99 -6.15 -15.49
CA TYR A 2 1.53 -6.19 -15.68
C TYR A 2 0.77 -6.91 -14.55
N LEU A 3 1.14 -8.13 -14.21
CA LEU A 3 0.47 -8.89 -13.15
C LEU A 3 0.45 -8.15 -11.80
N MET A 4 1.57 -7.53 -11.41
CA MET A 4 1.65 -6.84 -10.12
C MET A 4 0.79 -5.58 -10.04
N THR A 5 0.44 -4.99 -11.17
CA THR A 5 -0.38 -3.76 -11.21
C THR A 5 -1.88 -4.05 -11.39
N CYS A 6 -2.23 -5.21 -11.94
CA CYS A 6 -3.62 -5.50 -12.31
C CYS A 6 -4.30 -6.58 -11.46
N THR A 7 -3.58 -7.66 -11.11
CA THR A 7 -4.23 -8.86 -10.54
C THR A 7 -3.48 -9.51 -9.40
N ARG A 8 -2.20 -9.19 -9.19
CA ARG A 8 -1.32 -9.86 -8.23
C ARG A 8 -0.62 -8.83 -7.33
N PRO A 9 -1.33 -8.24 -6.36
CA PRO A 9 -0.79 -7.29 -5.40
C PRO A 9 0.40 -7.85 -4.60
N ASP A 10 0.40 -9.13 -4.32
CA ASP A 10 1.45 -9.88 -3.63
C ASP A 10 2.83 -9.82 -4.30
N LEU A 11 2.88 -9.49 -5.60
CA LEU A 11 4.12 -9.33 -6.35
C LEU A 11 4.67 -7.89 -6.31
N ALA A 12 3.93 -6.93 -5.77
CA ALA A 12 4.28 -5.52 -5.90
C ALA A 12 5.63 -5.20 -5.24
N TYR A 13 5.86 -5.64 -4.01
CA TYR A 13 7.12 -5.39 -3.30
C TYR A 13 8.33 -6.10 -3.94
N PRO A 14 8.32 -7.43 -4.15
CA PRO A 14 9.47 -8.12 -4.75
C PRO A 14 9.80 -7.60 -6.15
N LEU A 15 8.81 -7.23 -6.98
CA LEU A 15 9.07 -6.66 -8.30
C LEU A 15 9.53 -5.21 -8.23
N SER A 16 9.06 -4.41 -7.27
CA SER A 16 9.57 -3.07 -6.99
C SER A 16 11.06 -3.12 -6.62
N LEU A 17 11.48 -4.09 -5.80
CA LEU A 17 12.88 -4.32 -5.47
C LEU A 17 13.70 -4.71 -6.69
N LEU A 18 13.26 -5.70 -7.45
CA LEU A 18 13.99 -6.19 -8.63
C LEU A 18 14.14 -5.12 -9.71
N ALA A 19 13.12 -4.27 -9.89
CA ALA A 19 13.14 -3.18 -10.86
C ALA A 19 14.29 -2.19 -10.62
N ARG A 20 14.81 -2.08 -9.40
CA ARG A 20 15.97 -1.23 -9.06
C ARG A 20 17.27 -1.66 -9.76
N TYR A 21 17.34 -2.92 -10.19
CA TYR A 21 18.55 -3.57 -10.73
C TYR A 21 18.45 -3.95 -12.21
N VAL A 22 17.42 -3.49 -12.92
CA VAL A 22 17.22 -3.80 -14.37
C VAL A 22 18.21 -3.05 -15.25
N ALA A 23 18.70 -1.89 -14.82
CA ALA A 23 19.65 -1.10 -15.60
C ALA A 23 20.96 -1.86 -15.88
N PRO A 24 21.58 -1.70 -17.07
CA PRO A 24 22.85 -2.34 -17.40
C PRO A 24 23.92 -2.11 -16.33
N GLY A 25 24.66 -3.17 -16.00
CA GLY A 25 25.73 -3.12 -14.98
C GLY A 25 25.27 -3.14 -13.52
N ARG A 26 23.97 -3.04 -13.23
CA ARG A 26 23.43 -3.08 -11.84
C ARG A 26 22.98 -4.47 -11.41
N HIS A 27 22.63 -5.33 -12.35
CA HIS A 27 22.18 -6.69 -12.03
C HIS A 27 23.38 -7.60 -11.68
N ARG A 28 23.17 -8.49 -10.73
CA ARG A 28 24.10 -9.52 -10.28
C ARG A 28 23.38 -10.85 -10.21
N LYS A 29 24.13 -11.95 -10.05
CA LYS A 29 23.57 -13.30 -9.91
C LYS A 29 22.48 -13.37 -8.82
N VAL A 30 22.66 -12.69 -7.69
CA VAL A 30 21.68 -12.67 -6.60
C VAL A 30 20.32 -12.11 -7.05
N HIS A 31 20.30 -11.07 -7.90
CA HIS A 31 19.06 -10.49 -8.42
C HIS A 31 18.37 -11.43 -9.42
N TRP A 32 19.16 -12.15 -10.23
CA TRP A 32 18.67 -13.19 -11.13
C TRP A 32 18.06 -14.35 -10.36
N ASP A 33 18.73 -14.82 -9.30
CA ASP A 33 18.21 -15.89 -8.45
C ASP A 33 16.92 -15.46 -7.71
N ALA A 34 16.83 -14.19 -7.30
CA ALA A 34 15.60 -13.62 -6.73
C ALA A 34 14.46 -13.57 -7.77
N ALA A 35 14.75 -13.16 -9.02
CA ALA A 35 13.76 -13.20 -10.10
C ALA A 35 13.22 -14.61 -10.37
N LYS A 36 14.11 -15.63 -10.36
CA LYS A 36 13.70 -17.03 -10.47
C LYS A 36 12.81 -17.49 -9.30
N LYS A 37 13.05 -16.99 -8.07
CA LYS A 37 12.17 -17.26 -6.92
C LYS A 37 10.76 -16.70 -7.14
N VAL A 38 10.65 -15.47 -7.67
CA VAL A 38 9.35 -14.89 -8.01
C VAL A 38 8.63 -15.72 -9.08
N LEU A 39 9.33 -16.20 -10.10
CA LEU A 39 8.73 -17.08 -11.12
C LEU A 39 8.25 -18.41 -10.53
N ARG A 40 9.04 -19.05 -9.66
CA ARG A 40 8.61 -20.27 -8.97
C ARG A 40 7.37 -20.03 -8.09
N TYR A 41 7.34 -18.93 -7.38
CA TYR A 41 6.17 -18.52 -6.59
C TYR A 41 4.94 -18.35 -7.50
N LEU A 42 5.08 -17.68 -8.64
CA LEU A 42 3.99 -17.54 -9.62
C LEU A 42 3.50 -18.89 -10.14
N CYS A 43 4.41 -19.82 -10.47
CA CYS A 43 4.04 -21.17 -10.91
C CYS A 43 3.26 -21.92 -9.82
N SER A 44 3.73 -21.85 -8.56
CA SER A 44 3.07 -22.54 -7.44
C SER A 44 1.75 -21.90 -7.02
N THR A 45 1.51 -20.66 -7.40
CA THR A 45 0.29 -19.88 -7.09
C THR A 45 -0.50 -19.50 -8.33
N SER A 46 -0.33 -20.22 -9.44
CA SER A 46 -1.01 -19.93 -10.72
C SER A 46 -2.53 -20.05 -10.63
N GLY A 47 -3.05 -20.87 -9.71
CA GLY A 47 -4.47 -21.00 -9.42
C GLY A 47 -5.04 -19.96 -8.45
N MET A 48 -4.27 -18.94 -8.05
CA MET A 48 -4.77 -17.86 -7.20
C MET A 48 -5.25 -16.67 -8.05
N GLY A 49 -6.37 -16.12 -7.67
CA GLY A 49 -6.96 -14.92 -8.30
C GLY A 49 -7.39 -13.89 -7.28
N LEU A 50 -7.42 -12.65 -7.70
CA LEU A 50 -7.93 -11.53 -6.91
C LEU A 50 -9.47 -11.50 -7.06
N VAL A 51 -10.16 -11.79 -5.96
CA VAL A 51 -11.63 -11.74 -5.92
C VAL A 51 -12.07 -10.36 -5.47
N LEU A 52 -12.82 -9.70 -6.34
CA LEU A 52 -13.40 -8.38 -6.12
C LEU A 52 -14.94 -8.53 -6.01
N GLY A 53 -15.55 -7.63 -5.25
CA GLY A 53 -17.00 -7.57 -5.11
C GLY A 53 -17.51 -8.12 -3.77
N GLY A 54 -18.79 -8.49 -3.75
CA GLY A 54 -19.53 -8.92 -2.57
C GLY A 54 -20.83 -8.13 -2.41
N ARG A 55 -21.73 -8.62 -1.54
CA ARG A 55 -23.01 -7.94 -1.23
C ARG A 55 -22.86 -6.82 -0.19
N ALA A 56 -21.64 -6.55 0.25
CA ALA A 56 -21.36 -5.51 1.24
C ALA A 56 -21.58 -4.11 0.65
N ARG A 57 -21.97 -3.18 1.51
CA ARG A 57 -22.01 -1.75 1.15
C ARG A 57 -20.62 -1.29 0.70
N VAL A 58 -20.59 -0.31 -0.20
CA VAL A 58 -19.32 0.33 -0.62
C VAL A 58 -18.71 1.02 0.60
N VAL A 59 -17.69 0.37 1.16
CA VAL A 59 -16.87 0.91 2.26
C VAL A 59 -15.45 0.94 1.76
N LEU A 60 -14.95 2.15 1.51
CA LEU A 60 -13.57 2.35 1.10
C LEU A 60 -12.66 2.37 2.34
N THR A 61 -11.75 1.41 2.42
CA THR A 61 -10.74 1.33 3.48
C THR A 61 -9.35 1.24 2.88
N GLY A 62 -8.40 1.89 3.51
CA GLY A 62 -7.00 1.88 3.09
C GLY A 62 -6.05 1.57 4.23
N HIS A 63 -4.88 1.06 3.87
CA HIS A 63 -3.73 0.86 4.76
C HIS A 63 -2.52 1.50 4.13
N ALA A 64 -1.67 2.12 4.93
CA ALA A 64 -0.39 2.67 4.50
C ALA A 64 0.72 2.26 5.46
N ASP A 65 1.92 2.06 4.91
CA ASP A 65 3.12 1.68 5.64
C ASP A 65 4.37 2.22 4.96
N ALA A 66 5.45 2.35 5.73
CA ALA A 66 6.78 2.64 5.22
C ALA A 66 7.84 1.78 5.92
N SER A 67 8.79 1.26 5.16
CA SER A 67 10.00 0.63 5.69
C SER A 67 11.15 1.63 5.55
N TRP A 68 11.58 2.22 6.68
CA TRP A 68 12.60 3.25 6.69
C TRP A 68 13.98 2.67 6.37
N VAL A 69 14.68 3.26 5.36
CA VAL A 69 16.06 2.91 4.97
C VAL A 69 16.24 1.40 4.66
N ASP A 70 15.24 0.77 4.03
CA ASP A 70 15.36 -0.64 3.60
C ASP A 70 16.31 -0.83 2.40
N ASP A 71 16.56 0.21 1.62
CA ASP A 71 17.59 0.24 0.56
C ASP A 71 18.88 0.87 1.11
N LEU A 72 19.72 0.05 1.72
CA LEU A 72 20.98 0.50 2.33
C LEU A 72 21.94 1.16 1.33
N ALA A 73 21.88 0.79 0.04
CA ALA A 73 22.77 1.35 -0.99
C ALA A 73 22.42 2.80 -1.32
N THR A 74 21.15 3.18 -1.23
CA THR A 74 20.68 4.53 -1.53
C THR A 74 20.10 5.26 -0.32
N GLN A 75 20.06 4.60 0.83
CA GLN A 75 19.45 5.07 2.08
C GLN A 75 18.01 5.55 1.92
N ARG A 76 17.27 4.95 0.96
CA ARG A 76 15.89 5.27 0.68
C ARG A 76 14.95 4.26 1.31
N SER A 77 13.74 4.71 1.57
CA SER A 77 12.67 3.93 2.19
C SER A 77 11.75 3.33 1.15
N SER A 78 11.21 2.14 1.41
CA SER A 78 10.05 1.62 0.68
C SER A 78 8.78 2.17 1.30
N GLN A 79 7.82 2.51 0.44
CA GLN A 79 6.51 3.04 0.81
C GLN A 79 5.44 2.23 0.10
N GLY A 80 4.35 1.97 0.79
CA GLY A 80 3.27 1.18 0.25
C GLY A 80 1.90 1.58 0.79
N TYR A 81 0.89 1.29 -0.01
CA TYR A 81 -0.50 1.37 0.40
C TYR A 81 -1.34 0.31 -0.30
N THR A 82 -2.49 0.04 0.26
CA THR A 82 -3.57 -0.70 -0.38
C THR A 82 -4.92 -0.12 -0.02
N PHE A 83 -5.87 -0.19 -0.96
CA PHE A 83 -7.26 0.20 -0.76
C PHE A 83 -8.17 -0.95 -1.16
N SER A 84 -9.18 -1.19 -0.34
CA SER A 84 -10.20 -2.22 -0.55
C SER A 84 -11.58 -1.62 -0.60
N ILE A 85 -12.43 -2.18 -1.46
CA ILE A 85 -13.86 -1.95 -1.53
C ILE A 85 -14.52 -3.32 -1.45
N GLY A 86 -15.21 -3.61 -0.34
CA GLY A 86 -15.76 -4.95 -0.11
C GLY A 86 -14.66 -5.97 0.21
N SER A 87 -14.60 -7.07 -0.55
CA SER A 87 -13.79 -8.26 -0.23
C SER A 87 -12.35 -8.25 -0.74
N GLY A 88 -11.96 -7.33 -1.60
CA GLY A 88 -10.64 -7.35 -2.22
C GLY A 88 -10.03 -5.98 -2.44
N SER A 89 -8.72 -5.97 -2.65
CA SER A 89 -7.97 -4.75 -2.94
C SER A 89 -8.21 -4.29 -4.37
N VAL A 90 -8.58 -3.01 -4.53
CA VAL A 90 -8.86 -2.37 -5.82
C VAL A 90 -7.73 -1.43 -6.26
N SER A 91 -6.91 -0.96 -5.33
CA SER A 91 -5.74 -0.15 -5.60
C SER A 91 -4.62 -0.50 -4.61
N TRP A 92 -3.40 -0.57 -5.09
CA TRP A 92 -2.21 -0.81 -4.27
C TRP A 92 -0.96 -0.26 -4.92
N ARG A 93 0.04 -0.02 -4.11
CA ARG A 93 1.34 0.46 -4.59
C ARG A 93 2.48 0.04 -3.69
N SER A 94 3.62 -0.27 -4.30
CA SER A 94 4.91 -0.44 -3.64
C SER A 94 5.95 0.36 -4.42
N ILE A 95 6.53 1.37 -3.81
CA ILE A 95 7.55 2.23 -4.43
C ILE A 95 8.69 2.52 -3.47
N ARG A 96 9.85 2.85 -4.04
CA ARG A 96 10.96 3.46 -3.29
C ARG A 96 10.76 4.97 -3.22
N SER A 97 11.03 5.58 -2.06
CA SER A 97 10.99 7.04 -1.90
C SER A 97 11.89 7.75 -2.92
N SER A 98 11.47 8.90 -3.40
CA SER A 98 12.26 9.72 -4.34
C SER A 98 13.45 10.42 -3.68
N SER A 99 13.43 10.58 -2.35
CA SER A 99 14.45 11.22 -1.53
C SER A 99 14.84 10.36 -0.34
N VAL A 100 15.97 10.63 0.26
CA VAL A 100 16.35 10.12 1.58
C VAL A 100 15.48 10.81 2.62
N LEU A 101 14.93 10.05 3.56
CA LEU A 101 14.04 10.53 4.61
C LEU A 101 14.79 10.51 5.94
N GLY A 102 14.67 11.56 6.72
CA GLY A 102 15.47 11.78 7.93
C GLY A 102 15.05 10.95 9.14
N SER A 103 13.87 10.30 9.09
CA SER A 103 13.38 9.48 10.19
C SER A 103 12.30 8.49 9.74
N ASN A 104 12.05 7.47 10.57
CA ASN A 104 10.92 6.56 10.36
C ASN A 104 9.58 7.31 10.35
N CYS A 105 9.42 8.28 11.25
CA CYS A 105 8.19 9.09 11.32
C CYS A 105 7.95 9.86 10.00
N GLU A 106 9.01 10.42 9.40
CA GLU A 106 8.91 11.09 8.12
C GLU A 106 8.52 10.12 7.00
N ALA A 107 9.10 8.93 6.98
CA ALA A 107 8.77 7.90 6.00
C ALA A 107 7.28 7.50 6.06
N GLU A 108 6.76 7.30 7.26
CA GLU A 108 5.35 6.99 7.52
C GLU A 108 4.40 8.14 7.09
N ILE A 109 4.78 9.39 7.38
CA ILE A 109 4.01 10.56 6.95
C ILE A 109 3.94 10.63 5.42
N TYR A 110 5.04 10.33 4.72
CA TYR A 110 5.07 10.31 3.26
C TYR A 110 4.21 9.19 2.68
N ALA A 111 4.26 7.99 3.26
CA ALA A 111 3.40 6.87 2.84
C ALA A 111 1.92 7.20 3.05
N GLY A 112 1.56 7.74 4.21
CA GLY A 112 0.20 8.15 4.51
C GLY A 112 -0.30 9.29 3.64
N ALA A 113 0.55 10.27 3.30
CA ALA A 113 0.19 11.35 2.38
C ALA A 113 -0.04 10.85 0.94
N MET A 114 0.79 9.91 0.48
CA MET A 114 0.60 9.25 -0.81
C MET A 114 -0.71 8.46 -0.83
N ALA A 115 -1.00 7.71 0.22
CA ALA A 115 -2.25 6.99 0.38
C ALA A 115 -3.47 7.95 0.43
N ALA A 116 -3.36 9.09 1.11
CA ALA A 116 -4.43 10.10 1.15
C ALA A 116 -4.75 10.69 -0.22
N GLN A 117 -3.75 10.86 -1.10
CA GLN A 117 -3.96 11.27 -2.49
C GLN A 117 -4.77 10.24 -3.27
N GLU A 118 -4.40 8.95 -3.14
CA GLU A 118 -5.10 7.85 -3.79
C GLU A 118 -6.53 7.70 -3.26
N LEU A 119 -6.72 7.80 -1.94
CA LEU A 119 -8.04 7.75 -1.31
C LEU A 119 -8.95 8.85 -1.86
N ARG A 120 -8.44 10.06 -1.99
CA ARG A 120 -9.21 11.18 -2.58
C ARG A 120 -9.62 10.89 -4.01
N TRP A 121 -8.71 10.36 -4.82
CA TRP A 121 -9.00 9.99 -6.20
C TRP A 121 -10.06 8.88 -6.27
N LEU A 122 -9.93 7.82 -5.47
CA LEU A 122 -10.91 6.74 -5.39
C LEU A 122 -12.28 7.25 -4.93
N THR A 123 -12.32 8.19 -4.00
CA THR A 123 -13.57 8.81 -3.53
C THR A 123 -14.26 9.58 -4.65
N TYR A 124 -13.51 10.34 -5.46
CA TYR A 124 -14.08 11.04 -6.62
C TYR A 124 -14.59 10.04 -7.66
N LEU A 125 -13.80 9.03 -7.99
CA LEU A 125 -14.21 7.98 -8.93
C LEU A 125 -15.51 7.29 -8.48
N LEU A 126 -15.62 6.91 -7.22
CA LEU A 126 -16.84 6.31 -6.67
C LEU A 126 -18.04 7.27 -6.75
N THR A 127 -17.82 8.55 -6.51
CA THR A 127 -18.87 9.59 -6.62
C THR A 127 -19.34 9.72 -8.05
N ASP A 128 -18.43 9.76 -9.02
CA ASP A 128 -18.75 9.86 -10.45
C ASP A 128 -19.50 8.61 -10.96
N LEU A 129 -19.23 7.44 -10.35
CA LEU A 129 -19.95 6.20 -10.63
C LEU A 129 -21.32 6.09 -9.91
N GLY A 130 -21.70 7.10 -9.12
CA GLY A 130 -22.95 7.08 -8.34
C GLY A 130 -22.89 6.29 -7.04
N GLU A 131 -21.71 5.81 -6.66
CA GLU A 131 -21.45 4.97 -5.48
C GLU A 131 -20.68 5.73 -4.39
N ALA A 132 -21.00 7.00 -4.17
CA ALA A 132 -20.31 7.84 -3.17
C ALA A 132 -20.30 7.17 -1.78
N PRO A 133 -19.15 7.14 -1.08
CA PRO A 133 -19.07 6.59 0.26
C PRO A 133 -20.04 7.32 1.22
N ARG A 134 -20.87 6.57 1.94
CA ARG A 134 -21.85 7.13 2.90
C ARG A 134 -21.22 7.63 4.19
N SER A 135 -19.99 7.22 4.46
CA SER A 135 -19.19 7.67 5.61
C SER A 135 -17.77 7.97 5.17
N PRO A 136 -17.04 8.82 5.88
CA PRO A 136 -15.65 9.10 5.54
C PRO A 136 -14.83 7.82 5.41
N PRO A 137 -14.13 7.61 4.28
CA PRO A 137 -13.20 6.49 4.12
C PRO A 137 -12.17 6.45 5.25
N VAL A 138 -11.73 5.25 5.62
CA VAL A 138 -10.76 5.06 6.70
C VAL A 138 -9.39 4.72 6.10
N LEU A 139 -8.36 5.46 6.53
CA LEU A 139 -6.96 5.14 6.25
C LEU A 139 -6.29 4.71 7.55
N TYR A 140 -5.85 3.46 7.59
CA TYR A 140 -5.12 2.87 8.69
C TYR A 140 -3.63 3.11 8.56
N VAL A 141 -2.99 3.58 9.64
CA VAL A 141 -1.55 3.85 9.73
C VAL A 141 -0.99 3.36 11.06
N GLU A 142 0.28 2.94 11.09
CA GLU A 142 0.93 2.48 12.32
C GLU A 142 1.44 3.65 13.19
N ASN A 143 1.69 4.80 12.58
CA ASN A 143 2.33 5.90 13.26
C ASN A 143 1.32 6.78 13.99
N LYS A 144 1.31 6.67 15.33
CA LYS A 144 0.49 7.54 16.21
C LYS A 144 0.85 9.02 16.08
N ALA A 145 2.11 9.34 15.75
CA ALA A 145 2.52 10.72 15.54
C ALA A 145 1.84 11.33 14.30
N MET A 146 1.63 10.55 13.24
CA MET A 146 0.85 11.02 12.09
C MET A 146 -0.59 11.35 12.48
N GLN A 147 -1.23 10.53 13.33
CA GLN A 147 -2.57 10.83 13.84
C GLN A 147 -2.59 12.10 14.70
N ALA A 148 -1.66 12.22 15.64
CA ALA A 148 -1.55 13.39 16.52
C ALA A 148 -1.32 14.67 15.71
N LEU A 149 -0.39 14.63 14.76
CA LEU A 149 -0.11 15.74 13.86
C LEU A 149 -1.36 16.16 13.05
N CYS A 150 -2.20 15.23 12.59
CA CYS A 150 -3.44 15.56 11.88
C CYS A 150 -4.52 16.20 12.79
N GLN A 151 -4.43 15.99 14.09
CA GLN A 151 -5.34 16.56 15.09
C GLN A 151 -4.87 17.91 15.62
N GLU A 152 -3.57 18.18 15.63
CA GLU A 152 -3.00 19.41 16.16
C GLU A 152 -3.25 20.62 15.25
N HIS A 153 -3.63 21.76 15.85
CA HIS A 153 -3.91 23.00 15.13
C HIS A 153 -2.65 23.83 14.85
N ARG A 154 -1.51 23.52 15.46
CA ARG A 154 -0.24 24.25 15.28
C ARG A 154 0.86 23.32 14.77
N LEU A 155 1.49 23.69 13.65
CA LEU A 155 2.72 23.06 13.18
C LEU A 155 3.89 23.75 13.87
N GLU A 156 4.71 22.98 14.58
CA GLU A 156 6.00 23.47 15.05
C GLU A 156 6.94 23.78 13.89
N HIS A 157 7.82 24.73 14.07
CA HIS A 157 8.78 25.24 13.07
C HIS A 157 9.69 24.13 12.45
N ARG A 158 9.82 23.00 13.11
CA ARG A 158 10.69 21.86 12.70
C ARG A 158 10.18 21.02 11.54
N THR A 159 8.92 21.18 11.13
CA THR A 159 8.26 20.32 10.14
C THR A 159 7.91 21.01 8.82
N LYS A 160 8.45 22.19 8.54
CA LYS A 160 8.08 22.99 7.35
C LYS A 160 8.28 22.27 6.00
N HIS A 161 9.32 21.47 5.85
CA HIS A 161 9.60 20.71 4.62
C HIS A 161 8.76 19.43 4.49
N ILE A 162 8.29 18.88 5.60
CA ILE A 162 7.33 17.75 5.65
C ILE A 162 5.91 18.26 5.38
N ALA A 163 5.68 19.55 5.63
CA ALA A 163 4.38 20.17 5.75
C ALA A 163 3.47 20.01 4.52
N LEU A 164 3.98 20.21 3.30
CA LEU A 164 3.14 20.28 2.10
C LEU A 164 2.39 18.99 1.79
N ARG A 165 3.05 17.84 1.91
CA ARG A 165 2.42 16.53 1.64
C ARG A 165 1.49 16.11 2.77
N TYR A 166 1.87 16.43 3.98
CA TYR A 166 1.11 16.22 5.18
C TYR A 166 -0.19 17.03 5.23
N PHE A 167 -0.18 18.26 4.69
CA PHE A 167 -1.37 19.13 4.67
C PHE A 167 -2.57 18.47 3.99
N LEU A 168 -2.38 17.67 2.95
CA LEU A 168 -3.50 17.02 2.29
C LEU A 168 -4.24 16.05 3.21
N ALA A 169 -3.54 15.15 3.87
CA ALA A 169 -4.18 14.18 4.78
C ALA A 169 -4.90 14.88 5.93
N ARG A 170 -4.28 15.94 6.48
CA ARG A 170 -4.87 16.79 7.51
C ARG A 170 -6.11 17.52 7.02
N GLU A 171 -6.04 18.16 5.85
CA GLU A 171 -7.16 18.89 5.25
C GLU A 171 -8.35 17.97 5.01
N LEU A 172 -8.11 16.78 4.44
CA LEU A 172 -9.16 15.78 4.21
C LEU A 172 -9.80 15.33 5.53
N GLN A 173 -8.99 15.14 6.58
CA GLN A 173 -9.52 14.78 7.90
C GLN A 173 -10.33 15.91 8.53
N GLN A 174 -9.84 17.16 8.47
CA GLN A 174 -10.56 18.32 8.99
C GLN A 174 -11.88 18.59 8.26
N ARG A 175 -11.94 18.29 6.96
CA ARG A 175 -13.15 18.38 6.15
C ARG A 175 -14.10 17.17 6.33
N GLY A 176 -13.74 16.20 7.16
CA GLY A 176 -14.52 14.96 7.32
C GLY A 176 -14.54 14.07 6.08
N GLN A 177 -13.60 14.24 5.16
CA GLN A 177 -13.48 13.46 3.92
C GLN A 177 -12.54 12.24 4.07
N LEU A 178 -11.86 12.13 5.19
CA LEU A 178 -10.95 11.05 5.57
C LEU A 178 -11.00 10.88 7.08
N ARG A 179 -10.93 9.64 7.54
CA ARG A 179 -10.67 9.29 8.94
C ARG A 179 -9.36 8.53 9.04
N LEU A 180 -8.35 9.10 9.71
CA LEU A 180 -7.15 8.37 10.08
C LEU A 180 -7.41 7.52 11.31
N ALA A 181 -7.00 6.26 11.23
CA ALA A 181 -7.12 5.31 12.32
C ALA A 181 -5.78 4.59 12.56
N TYR A 182 -5.47 4.31 13.82
CA TYR A 182 -4.31 3.51 14.17
C TYR A 182 -4.57 2.04 13.86
N VAL A 183 -3.54 1.35 13.36
CA VAL A 183 -3.52 -0.10 13.23
C VAL A 183 -2.21 -0.63 13.82
N ALA A 184 -2.28 -1.76 14.53
CA ALA A 184 -1.06 -2.44 14.97
C ALA A 184 -0.35 -3.08 13.76
N SER A 185 1.00 -3.12 13.79
CA SER A 185 1.82 -3.65 12.68
C SER A 185 1.36 -5.04 12.22
N GLN A 186 1.05 -5.92 13.16
CA GLN A 186 0.55 -7.27 12.85
C GLN A 186 -0.76 -7.31 12.04
N ALA A 187 -1.52 -6.21 12.02
CA ALA A 187 -2.78 -6.09 11.30
C ALA A 187 -2.69 -5.14 10.10
N ASN A 188 -1.53 -4.51 9.85
CA ASN A 188 -1.34 -3.59 8.75
C ASN A 188 -1.09 -4.32 7.44
N THR A 189 -2.11 -4.43 6.60
CA THR A 189 -2.02 -5.10 5.30
C THR A 189 -1.01 -4.43 4.35
N ALA A 190 -0.65 -3.17 4.57
CA ALA A 190 0.33 -2.46 3.76
C ALA A 190 1.77 -2.99 3.92
N ASP A 191 2.06 -3.78 4.96
CA ASP A 191 3.35 -4.45 5.17
C ASP A 191 3.78 -5.31 3.97
N VAL A 192 2.84 -5.92 3.26
CA VAL A 192 3.10 -6.69 2.03
C VAL A 192 3.79 -5.85 0.94
N PHE A 193 3.62 -4.54 0.99
CA PHE A 193 4.13 -3.62 -0.04
C PHE A 193 5.44 -2.94 0.35
N THR A 194 5.92 -3.17 1.58
CA THR A 194 7.08 -2.45 2.13
C THR A 194 8.15 -3.36 2.73
N LYS A 195 7.80 -4.60 3.09
CA LYS A 195 8.66 -5.53 3.83
C LYS A 195 8.67 -6.93 3.22
N ALA A 196 9.79 -7.65 3.42
CA ALA A 196 9.83 -9.09 3.22
C ALA A 196 9.20 -9.77 4.44
N LEU A 197 8.08 -10.43 4.25
CA LEU A 197 7.33 -11.08 5.32
C LEU A 197 7.67 -12.56 5.45
N GLN A 198 7.45 -13.12 6.65
CA GLN A 198 7.46 -14.55 6.86
C GLN A 198 6.31 -15.20 6.07
N PRO A 199 6.46 -16.47 5.62
CA PRO A 199 5.47 -17.12 4.74
C PRO A 199 4.05 -17.12 5.31
N CYS A 200 3.88 -17.34 6.62
CA CYS A 200 2.56 -17.36 7.27
C CYS A 200 1.89 -15.98 7.24
N ASP A 201 2.63 -14.89 7.52
CA ASP A 201 2.10 -13.54 7.48
C ASP A 201 1.80 -13.11 6.05
N HIS A 202 2.69 -13.43 5.12
CA HIS A 202 2.47 -13.16 3.71
C HIS A 202 1.19 -13.82 3.21
N GLN A 203 0.99 -15.12 3.50
CA GLN A 203 -0.21 -15.86 3.11
C GLN A 203 -1.48 -15.26 3.73
N ARG A 204 -1.44 -14.91 5.02
CA ARG A 204 -2.53 -14.27 5.74
C ARG A 204 -2.92 -12.95 5.06
N PHE A 205 -1.95 -12.09 4.76
CA PHE A 205 -2.21 -10.82 4.10
C PHE A 205 -2.69 -10.99 2.66
N CYS A 206 -2.17 -11.97 1.91
CA CYS A 206 -2.70 -12.30 0.59
C CYS A 206 -4.21 -12.59 0.63
N THR A 207 -4.67 -13.35 1.63
CA THR A 207 -6.09 -13.61 1.83
C THR A 207 -6.88 -12.33 2.13
N VAL A 208 -6.35 -11.45 2.99
CA VAL A 208 -6.98 -10.16 3.31
C VAL A 208 -7.04 -9.24 2.08
N LEU A 209 -6.04 -9.30 1.19
CA LEU A 209 -6.03 -8.57 -0.08
C LEU A 209 -7.05 -9.11 -1.09
N GLY A 210 -7.69 -10.24 -0.80
CA GLY A 210 -8.65 -10.88 -1.69
C GLY A 210 -8.01 -11.90 -2.66
N LEU A 211 -6.74 -12.25 -2.47
CA LEU A 211 -6.08 -13.32 -3.22
C LEU A 211 -6.45 -14.67 -2.63
N VAL A 212 -7.25 -15.42 -3.35
CA VAL A 212 -7.74 -16.74 -2.95
C VAL A 212 -7.58 -17.76 -4.09
N PRO A 213 -7.55 -19.05 -3.79
CA PRO A 213 -7.60 -20.08 -4.83
C PRO A 213 -8.86 -19.89 -5.69
N THR A 214 -8.67 -19.78 -7.00
CA THR A 214 -9.79 -19.75 -7.95
C THR A 214 -10.24 -21.16 -8.23
N VAL A 215 -11.50 -21.47 -7.92
CA VAL A 215 -12.11 -22.73 -8.31
C VAL A 215 -12.33 -22.70 -9.82
N PRO A 216 -11.90 -23.73 -10.59
CA PRO A 216 -12.00 -23.72 -12.06
C PRO A 216 -13.42 -23.53 -12.62
N HIS A 217 -14.46 -23.68 -11.81
CA HIS A 217 -15.86 -23.59 -12.22
C HIS A 217 -16.42 -22.15 -12.32
N LEU A 218 -15.68 -21.10 -11.95
CA LEU A 218 -16.16 -19.72 -12.07
C LEU A 218 -15.81 -19.08 -13.43
N LEU A 219 -15.16 -19.80 -14.34
CA LEU A 219 -14.78 -19.31 -15.66
C LEU A 219 -15.71 -19.79 -16.80
N THR A 220 -16.83 -20.46 -16.47
CA THR A 220 -17.76 -21.02 -17.46
C THR A 220 -19.21 -20.54 -17.26
N SER A 221 -19.40 -19.25 -17.00
CA SER A 221 -20.74 -18.65 -17.08
C SER A 221 -20.67 -17.25 -17.65
#